data_a65ae19dc07902f12ee8ddaf6d393715
#
_entry.id   a65ae19dc07902f12ee8ddaf6d393715
#
_cell.length_a   1.000
_cell.length_b   1.000
_cell.length_c   1.000
_cell.angle_alpha   90.00
_cell.angle_beta   90.00
_cell.angle_gamma   90.00
#
_symmetry.space_group_name_H-M   'P 1'
#
loop_
_entity.id
_entity.type
_entity.pdbx_description
1 polymer ?
#
loop_
_entity_poly.entity_id
_entity_poly.type
_entity_poly.pdbx_seq_one_letter_code
_entity_poly.pdbx_strand_id
1 'polypeptide(L)'
;GDNLLLTKGLAIEATSIIAREKEEELKLKRNYSQDFISHCKNFLYSPGISVVKEALLASETITVHSMHDPTEGGLASGIYEIARAAGVGVWVKKEAINIYPETETLCNHFGLHPYGIIASGALLLTTPPGEGKKLIPILKREGIECREIGQIKDSSAGVKLIVKDKEKDFPFFEQDEITKIF
;
A
#
# COMPACT_ATOMS: atom_id res chain seq x y z
N GLY A 1 -7.48 -2.29 -19.44
CA GLY A 1 -6.47 -1.30 -19.85
C GLY A 1 -6.33 -0.12 -18.88
N ASP A 2 -7.15 -0.12 -17.80
CA ASP A 2 -7.09 0.93 -16.78
C ASP A 2 -5.73 1.01 -16.10
N ASN A 3 -5.37 2.21 -15.65
CA ASN A 3 -4.23 2.41 -14.77
C ASN A 3 -4.63 2.09 -13.33
N LEU A 4 -3.71 1.47 -12.60
CA LEU A 4 -3.83 1.21 -11.17
C LEU A 4 -2.96 2.23 -10.41
N LEU A 5 -3.59 2.99 -9.52
CA LEU A 5 -2.91 3.97 -8.66
C LEU A 5 -2.92 3.51 -7.21
N LEU A 6 -1.92 3.96 -6.46
CA LEU A 6 -1.82 3.77 -5.01
C LEU A 6 -1.50 5.11 -4.36
N THR A 7 -2.26 5.47 -3.33
CA THR A 7 -1.99 6.67 -2.53
C THR A 7 -1.08 6.38 -1.35
N LYS A 8 -0.35 7.40 -0.89
CA LYS A 8 0.58 7.37 0.24
C LYS A 8 1.63 6.25 0.11
N GLY A 9 1.57 5.24 0.97
CA GLY A 9 2.48 4.11 0.97
C GLY A 9 1.91 2.95 1.77
N LEU A 10 2.62 1.83 1.77
CA LEU A 10 2.14 0.60 2.39
C LEU A 10 2.32 0.60 3.91
N ALA A 11 1.46 -0.19 4.56
CA ALA A 11 1.59 -0.63 5.95
C ALA A 11 1.71 0.53 6.97
N ILE A 12 1.00 1.64 6.71
CA ILE A 12 0.95 2.79 7.61
C ILE A 12 0.46 2.38 8.99
N GLU A 13 -0.66 1.67 9.04
CA GLU A 13 -1.25 1.18 10.29
C GLU A 13 -0.32 0.17 10.97
N ALA A 14 0.18 -0.83 10.23
CA ALA A 14 1.10 -1.83 10.76
C ALA A 14 2.35 -1.20 11.39
N THR A 15 2.93 -0.19 10.75
CA THR A 15 4.08 0.56 11.28
C THR A 15 3.76 1.14 12.66
N SER A 16 2.58 1.74 12.81
CA SER A 16 2.14 2.31 14.08
C SER A 16 1.84 1.23 15.14
N ILE A 17 1.17 0.13 14.75
CA ILE A 17 0.88 -0.99 15.66
C ILE A 17 2.18 -1.60 16.19
N ILE A 18 3.11 -1.95 15.30
CA ILE A 18 4.40 -2.55 15.69
C ILE A 18 5.15 -1.62 16.65
N ALA A 19 5.23 -0.33 16.33
CA ALA A 19 5.93 0.63 17.18
C ALA A 19 5.29 0.81 18.57
N ARG A 20 3.99 0.58 18.70
CA ARG A 20 3.27 0.65 19.99
C ARG A 20 3.43 -0.63 20.79
N GLU A 21 3.11 -1.75 20.17
CA GLU A 21 2.99 -3.04 20.88
C GLU A 21 4.35 -3.71 21.11
N LYS A 22 5.37 -3.37 20.30
CA LYS A 22 6.74 -3.89 20.43
C LYS A 22 7.74 -2.85 20.93
N GLU A 23 7.29 -1.73 21.53
CA GLU A 23 8.15 -0.63 21.95
C GLU A 23 9.31 -1.07 22.83
N GLU A 24 9.07 -1.90 23.84
CA GLU A 24 10.13 -2.40 24.73
C GLU A 24 11.18 -3.24 23.97
N GLU A 25 10.70 -4.10 23.07
CA GLU A 25 11.60 -4.91 22.25
C GLU A 25 12.46 -4.03 21.32
N LEU A 26 11.86 -3.04 20.69
CA LEU A 26 12.57 -2.09 19.82
C LEU A 26 13.62 -1.30 20.59
N LYS A 27 13.33 -0.86 21.81
CA LYS A 27 14.28 -0.14 22.68
C LYS A 27 15.41 -1.03 23.20
N LEU A 28 15.05 -2.14 23.83
CA LEU A 28 15.98 -2.93 24.62
C LEU A 28 16.82 -3.89 23.78
N LYS A 29 16.22 -4.51 22.76
CA LYS A 29 16.92 -5.53 21.98
C LYS A 29 17.62 -4.99 20.73
N ARG A 30 17.22 -3.81 20.24
CA ARG A 30 17.67 -3.29 18.96
C ARG A 30 18.15 -1.83 18.97
N ASN A 31 18.14 -1.17 20.12
CA ASN A 31 18.61 0.20 20.29
C ASN A 31 18.00 1.24 19.35
N TYR A 32 16.74 1.04 18.92
CA TYR A 32 16.06 2.10 18.19
C TYR A 32 15.84 3.31 19.09
N SER A 33 16.09 4.50 18.55
CA SER A 33 15.92 5.73 19.29
C SER A 33 14.44 5.96 19.64
N GLN A 34 14.22 6.68 20.75
CA GLN A 34 12.84 7.07 21.13
C GLN A 34 12.18 7.90 20.04
N ASP A 35 12.94 8.74 19.34
CA ASP A 35 12.43 9.58 18.24
C ASP A 35 11.93 8.73 17.07
N PHE A 36 12.68 7.69 16.66
CA PHE A 36 12.25 6.76 15.63
C PHE A 36 10.95 6.04 16.02
N ILE A 37 10.89 5.51 17.23
CA ILE A 37 9.69 4.80 17.73
C ILE A 37 8.50 5.75 17.81
N SER A 38 8.69 6.97 18.30
CA SER A 38 7.63 7.99 18.38
C SER A 38 7.16 8.41 16.99
N HIS A 39 8.08 8.53 16.03
CA HIS A 39 7.74 8.80 14.63
C HIS A 39 6.90 7.69 14.02
N CYS A 40 7.31 6.42 14.18
CA CYS A 40 6.53 5.27 13.72
C CYS A 40 5.13 5.23 14.36
N LYS A 41 5.01 5.47 15.66
CA LYS A 41 3.71 5.56 16.35
C LYS A 41 2.80 6.63 15.75
N ASN A 42 3.39 7.75 15.31
CA ASN A 42 2.66 8.87 14.72
C ASN A 42 2.11 8.56 13.32
N PHE A 43 2.51 7.47 12.67
CA PHE A 43 2.00 7.06 11.35
C PHE A 43 0.47 6.95 11.32
N LEU A 44 -0.15 6.62 12.45
CA LEU A 44 -1.61 6.61 12.59
C LEU A 44 -2.25 7.96 12.21
N TYR A 45 -1.54 9.06 12.41
CA TYR A 45 -2.00 10.43 12.19
C TYR A 45 -1.32 11.11 11.00
N SER A 46 -0.03 10.82 10.76
CA SER A 46 0.77 11.37 9.68
C SER A 46 1.73 10.29 9.16
N PRO A 47 1.54 9.78 7.94
CA PRO A 47 0.62 10.21 6.87
C PRO A 47 -0.88 9.95 7.14
N GLY A 48 -1.24 9.17 8.15
CA GLY A 48 -2.62 8.93 8.58
C GLY A 48 -3.31 7.78 7.84
N ILE A 49 -4.23 7.12 8.56
CA ILE A 49 -4.96 5.95 8.03
C ILE A 49 -6.28 6.31 7.31
N SER A 50 -6.73 7.56 7.38
CA SER A 50 -7.93 7.97 6.65
C SER A 50 -7.64 8.13 5.16
N VAL A 51 -8.50 7.55 4.32
CA VAL A 51 -8.45 7.66 2.85
C VAL A 51 -9.57 8.50 2.27
N VAL A 52 -10.37 9.14 3.14
CA VAL A 52 -11.57 9.89 2.73
C VAL A 52 -11.22 11.06 1.82
N LYS A 53 -10.17 11.81 2.15
CA LYS A 53 -9.79 13.00 1.39
C LYS A 53 -9.39 12.66 -0.05
N GLU A 54 -8.53 11.68 -0.22
CA GLU A 54 -8.08 11.24 -1.54
C GLU A 54 -9.20 10.60 -2.36
N ALA A 55 -10.10 9.85 -1.72
CA ALA A 55 -11.25 9.25 -2.38
C ALA A 55 -12.22 10.32 -2.91
N LEU A 56 -12.53 11.35 -2.10
CA LEU A 56 -13.39 12.46 -2.53
C LEU A 56 -12.74 13.24 -3.67
N LEU A 57 -11.47 13.64 -3.53
CA LEU A 57 -10.76 14.36 -4.58
C LEU A 57 -10.71 13.58 -5.89
N ALA A 58 -10.48 12.27 -5.84
CA ALA A 58 -10.50 11.43 -7.02
C ALA A 58 -11.89 11.44 -7.69
N SER A 59 -12.94 11.21 -6.91
CA SER A 59 -14.32 11.16 -7.41
C SER A 59 -14.79 12.49 -8.03
N GLU A 60 -14.29 13.62 -7.52
CA GLU A 60 -14.67 14.96 -7.99
C GLU A 60 -13.88 15.39 -9.22
N THR A 61 -12.70 14.81 -9.47
CA THR A 61 -11.75 15.35 -10.46
C THR A 61 -11.52 14.48 -11.67
N ILE A 62 -11.73 13.15 -11.54
CA ILE A 62 -11.46 12.20 -12.61
C ILE A 62 -12.54 11.11 -12.69
N THR A 63 -12.53 10.35 -13.78
CA THR A 63 -13.31 9.10 -13.84
C THR A 63 -12.61 8.02 -13.03
N VAL A 64 -13.31 7.45 -12.06
CA VAL A 64 -12.83 6.32 -11.26
C VAL A 64 -13.73 5.11 -11.53
N HIS A 65 -13.13 3.97 -11.87
CA HIS A 65 -13.86 2.73 -12.11
C HIS A 65 -13.97 1.88 -10.84
N SER A 66 -12.96 1.88 -9.98
CA SER A 66 -13.03 1.25 -8.67
C SER A 66 -12.11 1.93 -7.66
N MET A 67 -12.47 1.82 -6.39
CA MET A 67 -11.67 2.19 -5.23
C MET A 67 -11.64 1.04 -4.25
N HIS A 68 -10.51 0.83 -3.62
CA HIS A 68 -10.33 -0.18 -2.58
C HIS A 68 -9.27 0.27 -1.59
N ASP A 69 -9.59 0.26 -0.31
CA ASP A 69 -8.67 0.52 0.79
C ASP A 69 -8.15 -0.82 1.32
N PRO A 70 -6.95 -1.26 0.94
CA PRO A 70 -6.41 -2.52 1.42
C PRO A 70 -6.19 -2.46 2.93
N THR A 71 -6.78 -3.39 3.66
CA THR A 71 -6.67 -3.53 5.12
C THR A 71 -5.89 -4.80 5.45
N GLU A 72 -6.52 -5.80 6.09
CA GLU A 72 -5.88 -7.08 6.40
C GLU A 72 -5.37 -7.80 5.15
N GLY A 73 -4.20 -8.43 5.29
CA GLY A 73 -3.49 -9.03 4.16
C GLY A 73 -2.85 -8.03 3.21
N GLY A 74 -2.97 -6.74 3.51
CA GLY A 74 -2.26 -5.63 2.89
C GLY A 74 -2.52 -5.45 1.40
N LEU A 75 -1.52 -4.90 0.70
CA LEU A 75 -1.58 -4.69 -0.75
C LEU A 75 -1.89 -5.98 -1.51
N ALA A 76 -1.36 -7.11 -1.05
CA ALA A 76 -1.53 -8.38 -1.75
C ALA A 76 -3.00 -8.78 -1.80
N SER A 77 -3.69 -8.78 -0.66
CA SER A 77 -5.13 -9.05 -0.61
C SER A 77 -5.92 -8.07 -1.47
N GLY A 78 -5.67 -6.76 -1.34
CA GLY A 78 -6.37 -5.73 -2.11
C GLY A 78 -6.23 -5.90 -3.63
N ILE A 79 -5.05 -6.29 -4.12
CA ILE A 79 -4.83 -6.57 -5.54
C ILE A 79 -5.62 -7.80 -6.01
N TYR A 80 -5.59 -8.90 -5.23
CA TYR A 80 -6.34 -10.11 -5.56
C TYR A 80 -7.85 -9.89 -5.48
N GLU A 81 -8.32 -9.07 -4.56
CA GLU A 81 -9.73 -8.72 -4.40
C GLU A 81 -10.23 -7.90 -5.59
N ILE A 82 -9.49 -6.88 -6.03
CA ILE A 82 -9.81 -6.13 -7.27
C ILE A 82 -9.86 -7.08 -8.47
N ALA A 83 -8.83 -7.92 -8.63
CA ALA A 83 -8.74 -8.85 -9.76
C ALA A 83 -9.93 -9.80 -9.79
N ARG A 84 -10.28 -10.38 -8.64
CA ARG A 84 -11.37 -11.35 -8.49
C ARG A 84 -12.75 -10.70 -8.68
N ALA A 85 -12.98 -9.55 -8.04
CA ALA A 85 -14.28 -8.86 -8.10
C ALA A 85 -14.63 -8.41 -9.51
N ALA A 86 -13.64 -7.93 -10.28
CA ALA A 86 -13.82 -7.47 -11.65
C ALA A 86 -13.60 -8.55 -12.72
N GLY A 87 -13.08 -9.73 -12.36
CA GLY A 87 -12.76 -10.80 -13.32
C GLY A 87 -11.62 -10.42 -14.27
N VAL A 88 -10.59 -9.71 -13.77
CA VAL A 88 -9.49 -9.14 -14.57
C VAL A 88 -8.12 -9.65 -14.12
N GLY A 89 -7.12 -9.46 -14.98
CA GLY A 89 -5.73 -9.54 -14.60
C GLY A 89 -5.22 -8.21 -14.06
N VAL A 90 -4.17 -8.23 -13.22
CA VAL A 90 -3.54 -7.03 -12.66
C VAL A 90 -2.04 -7.16 -12.72
N TRP A 91 -1.37 -6.20 -13.35
CA TRP A 91 0.07 -6.13 -13.39
C TRP A 91 0.56 -4.95 -12.56
N VAL A 92 1.43 -5.22 -11.58
CA VAL A 92 1.95 -4.24 -10.63
C VAL A 92 3.45 -4.09 -10.81
N LYS A 93 3.96 -2.88 -10.95
CA LYS A 93 5.38 -2.55 -11.04
C LYS A 93 5.97 -2.41 -9.65
N LYS A 94 6.89 -3.31 -9.28
CA LYS A 94 7.54 -3.30 -7.96
C LYS A 94 8.14 -1.94 -7.60
N GLU A 95 8.85 -1.34 -8.54
CA GLU A 95 9.59 -0.11 -8.34
C GLU A 95 8.69 1.13 -8.15
N ALA A 96 7.41 1.01 -8.50
CA ALA A 96 6.43 2.09 -8.32
C ALA A 96 5.72 2.06 -6.96
N ILE A 97 5.79 0.92 -6.25
CA ILE A 97 5.18 0.77 -4.93
C ILE A 97 5.97 1.59 -3.91
N ASN A 98 5.28 2.51 -3.24
CA ASN A 98 5.89 3.28 -2.15
C ASN A 98 5.86 2.51 -0.83
N ILE A 99 7.03 2.31 -0.22
CA ILE A 99 7.18 1.77 1.14
C ILE A 99 8.00 2.77 1.92
N TYR A 100 7.50 3.21 3.07
CA TYR A 100 8.24 4.15 3.92
C TYR A 100 9.48 3.47 4.50
N PRO A 101 10.60 4.19 4.65
CA PRO A 101 11.82 3.65 5.26
C PRO A 101 11.60 3.04 6.64
N GLU A 102 10.72 3.63 7.44
CA GLU A 102 10.33 3.15 8.76
C GLU A 102 9.61 1.80 8.67
N THR A 103 8.66 1.69 7.75
CA THR A 103 7.95 0.45 7.46
C THR A 103 8.90 -0.66 7.02
N GLU A 104 9.79 -0.34 6.07
CA GLU A 104 10.80 -1.30 5.58
C GLU A 104 11.72 -1.76 6.71
N THR A 105 12.16 -0.82 7.55
CA THR A 105 13.00 -1.10 8.71
C THR A 105 12.31 -2.07 9.69
N LEU A 106 11.07 -1.80 10.07
CA LEU A 106 10.33 -2.65 10.99
C LEU A 106 9.99 -4.01 10.37
N CYS A 107 9.56 -4.05 9.12
CA CYS A 107 9.29 -5.30 8.42
C CYS A 107 10.54 -6.18 8.33
N ASN A 108 11.68 -5.62 7.96
CA ASN A 108 12.95 -6.36 7.92
C ASN A 108 13.37 -6.87 9.31
N HIS A 109 13.14 -6.08 10.34
CA HIS A 109 13.46 -6.45 11.70
C HIS A 109 12.69 -7.68 12.18
N PHE A 110 11.41 -7.72 11.89
CA PHE A 110 10.52 -8.80 12.34
C PHE A 110 10.34 -9.92 11.30
N GLY A 111 11.02 -9.87 10.16
CA GLY A 111 10.90 -10.86 9.08
C GLY A 111 9.52 -10.86 8.42
N LEU A 112 8.88 -9.69 8.31
CA LEU A 112 7.56 -9.49 7.72
C LEU A 112 7.67 -9.02 6.27
N HIS A 113 6.71 -9.38 5.46
CA HIS A 113 6.66 -8.91 4.07
C HIS A 113 5.70 -7.71 3.96
N PRO A 114 6.16 -6.52 3.49
CA PRO A 114 5.36 -5.30 3.51
C PRO A 114 4.13 -5.33 2.58
N TYR A 115 4.02 -6.30 1.66
CA TYR A 115 2.85 -6.45 0.80
C TYR A 115 1.72 -7.25 1.45
N GLY A 116 2.03 -8.07 2.45
CA GLY A 116 1.07 -8.96 3.11
C GLY A 116 0.66 -8.52 4.51
N ILE A 117 1.06 -7.33 4.95
CA ILE A 117 0.74 -6.80 6.27
C ILE A 117 -0.30 -5.70 6.17
N ILE A 118 -1.18 -5.60 7.18
CA ILE A 118 -2.27 -4.62 7.24
C ILE A 118 -1.85 -3.23 6.76
N ALA A 119 -2.59 -2.68 5.79
CA ALA A 119 -2.18 -1.50 5.02
C ALA A 119 -3.19 -0.35 5.04
N SER A 120 -4.05 -0.28 6.07
CA SER A 120 -4.96 0.87 6.23
C SER A 120 -4.20 2.19 6.11
N GLY A 121 -4.79 3.11 5.36
CA GLY A 121 -4.21 4.40 5.00
C GLY A 121 -3.78 4.52 3.55
N ALA A 122 -3.63 3.41 2.84
CA ALA A 122 -3.45 3.41 1.40
C ALA A 122 -4.81 3.27 0.68
N LEU A 123 -4.94 3.86 -0.50
CA LEU A 123 -6.09 3.69 -1.38
C LEU A 123 -5.63 3.22 -2.75
N LEU A 124 -6.19 2.11 -3.21
CA LEU A 124 -6.08 1.64 -4.59
C LEU A 124 -7.21 2.25 -5.43
N LEU A 125 -6.87 2.71 -6.63
CA LEU A 125 -7.81 3.29 -7.58
C LEU A 125 -7.57 2.69 -8.96
N THR A 126 -8.64 2.34 -9.67
CA THR A 126 -8.56 2.04 -11.11
C THR A 126 -9.22 3.15 -11.90
N THR A 127 -8.53 3.63 -12.92
CA THR A 127 -8.97 4.78 -13.72
C THR A 127 -8.66 4.54 -15.20
N PRO A 128 -9.42 5.15 -16.13
CA PRO A 128 -9.05 5.13 -17.54
C PRO A 128 -7.62 5.63 -17.76
N PRO A 129 -6.94 5.15 -18.82
CA PRO A 129 -5.59 5.60 -19.15
C PRO A 129 -5.48 7.12 -19.25
N GLY A 130 -4.50 7.68 -18.54
CA GLY A 130 -4.22 9.11 -18.53
C GLY A 130 -4.92 9.94 -17.45
N GLU A 131 -5.98 9.43 -16.82
CA GLU A 131 -6.68 10.15 -15.73
C GLU A 131 -5.76 10.32 -14.49
N GLY A 132 -4.91 9.37 -14.19
CA GLY A 132 -3.93 9.48 -13.11
C GLY A 132 -3.01 10.69 -13.24
N LYS A 133 -2.66 11.10 -14.47
CA LYS A 133 -1.85 12.32 -14.72
C LYS A 133 -2.54 13.60 -14.27
N LYS A 134 -3.87 13.61 -14.21
CA LYS A 134 -4.66 14.75 -13.69
C LYS A 134 -4.74 14.69 -12.17
N LEU A 135 -4.98 13.52 -11.60
CA LEU A 135 -5.18 13.34 -10.16
C LEU A 135 -3.89 13.50 -9.35
N ILE A 136 -2.78 12.89 -9.78
CA ILE A 136 -1.51 12.88 -9.03
C ILE A 136 -1.05 14.30 -8.61
N PRO A 137 -1.02 15.30 -9.49
CA PRO A 137 -0.62 16.66 -9.09
C PRO A 137 -1.61 17.33 -8.14
N ILE A 138 -2.90 16.96 -8.18
CA ILE A 138 -3.92 17.49 -7.26
C ILE A 138 -3.65 16.93 -5.85
N LEU A 139 -3.51 15.61 -5.72
CA LEU A 139 -3.21 14.95 -4.45
C LEU A 139 -1.88 15.45 -3.86
N LYS A 140 -0.87 15.63 -4.71
CA LYS A 140 0.43 16.17 -4.27
C LYS A 140 0.33 17.57 -3.64
N ARG A 141 -0.52 18.46 -4.18
CA ARG A 141 -0.76 19.78 -3.58
C ARG A 141 -1.43 19.70 -2.20
N GLU A 142 -2.18 18.65 -1.98
CA GLU A 142 -2.84 18.34 -0.70
C GLU A 142 -1.95 17.54 0.27
N GLY A 143 -0.67 17.33 -0.07
CA GLY A 143 0.29 16.58 0.73
C GLY A 143 0.12 15.07 0.66
N ILE A 144 -0.66 14.57 -0.29
CA ILE A 144 -0.94 13.13 -0.46
C ILE A 144 -0.10 12.62 -1.63
N GLU A 145 0.84 11.73 -1.35
CA GLU A 145 1.58 11.05 -2.41
C GLU A 145 0.66 10.07 -3.15
N CYS A 146 0.79 10.02 -4.47
CA CYS A 146 0.06 9.08 -5.32
C CYS A 146 0.93 8.67 -6.49
N ARG A 147 0.96 7.38 -6.77
CA ARG A 147 1.74 6.81 -7.88
C ARG A 147 0.88 5.88 -8.73
N GLU A 148 1.14 5.86 -10.02
CA GLU A 148 0.65 4.82 -10.91
C GLU A 148 1.55 3.59 -10.72
N ILE A 149 0.99 2.56 -10.07
CA ILE A 149 1.73 1.35 -9.69
C ILE A 149 1.53 0.20 -10.67
N GLY A 150 0.58 0.30 -11.60
CA GLY A 150 0.30 -0.83 -12.47
C GLY A 150 -0.80 -0.59 -13.47
N GLN A 151 -1.30 -1.69 -14.02
CA GLN A 151 -2.33 -1.68 -15.07
C GLN A 151 -3.25 -2.89 -14.95
N ILE A 152 -4.52 -2.66 -15.22
CA ILE A 152 -5.53 -3.71 -15.38
C ILE A 152 -5.36 -4.38 -16.75
N LYS A 153 -5.41 -5.71 -16.76
CA LYS A 153 -5.22 -6.57 -17.93
C LYS A 153 -6.41 -7.50 -18.11
N ASP A 154 -6.44 -8.21 -19.22
CA ASP A 154 -7.38 -9.30 -19.40
C ASP A 154 -7.16 -10.40 -18.36
N SER A 155 -8.21 -11.10 -17.97
CA SER A 155 -8.17 -12.13 -16.92
C SER A 155 -7.11 -13.21 -17.16
N SER A 156 -6.86 -13.56 -18.42
CA SER A 156 -5.85 -14.55 -18.82
C SER A 156 -4.41 -14.14 -18.47
N ALA A 157 -4.15 -12.84 -18.23
CA ALA A 157 -2.84 -12.35 -17.83
C ALA A 157 -2.51 -12.64 -16.37
N GLY A 158 -3.53 -12.96 -15.54
CA GLY A 158 -3.35 -13.23 -14.12
C GLY A 158 -2.89 -12.00 -13.32
N VAL A 159 -2.49 -12.25 -12.07
CA VAL A 159 -1.98 -11.20 -11.16
C VAL A 159 -0.46 -11.29 -11.08
N LYS A 160 0.23 -10.28 -11.61
CA LYS A 160 1.69 -10.30 -11.79
C LYS A 160 2.38 -9.12 -11.13
N LEU A 161 3.57 -9.40 -10.60
CA LEU A 161 4.55 -8.41 -10.14
C LEU A 161 5.62 -8.24 -11.22
N ILE A 162 5.78 -7.06 -11.75
CA ILE A 162 6.80 -6.73 -12.72
C ILE A 162 8.03 -6.18 -11.98
N VAL A 163 9.15 -6.87 -12.12
CA VAL A 163 10.42 -6.52 -11.46
C VAL A 163 11.49 -6.38 -12.55
N LYS A 164 11.97 -5.18 -12.80
CA LYS A 164 12.96 -4.90 -13.88
C LYS A 164 12.53 -5.55 -15.20
N ASP A 165 11.29 -5.28 -15.62
CA ASP A 165 10.63 -5.80 -16.83
C ASP A 165 10.45 -7.33 -16.89
N LYS A 166 10.66 -8.04 -15.80
CA LYS A 166 10.40 -9.48 -15.68
C LYS A 166 9.11 -9.72 -14.92
N GLU A 167 8.28 -10.57 -15.47
CA GLU A 167 7.03 -11.01 -14.84
C GLU A 167 7.31 -12.09 -13.79
N LYS A 168 6.66 -11.94 -12.63
CA LYS A 168 6.57 -12.94 -11.57
C LYS A 168 5.12 -12.98 -11.09
N ASP A 169 4.71 -14.08 -10.48
CA ASP A 169 3.44 -14.10 -9.79
C ASP A 169 3.47 -13.09 -8.64
N PHE A 170 2.37 -12.36 -8.47
CA PHE A 170 2.24 -11.45 -7.32
C PHE A 170 2.20 -12.30 -6.04
N PRO A 171 2.91 -11.90 -4.97
CA PRO A 171 2.91 -12.69 -3.73
C PRO A 171 1.49 -12.85 -3.17
N PHE A 172 1.20 -14.03 -2.66
CA PHE A 172 -0.04 -14.36 -1.96
C PHE A 172 0.28 -14.74 -0.52
N PHE A 173 -0.53 -14.29 0.42
CA PHE A 173 -0.39 -14.56 1.85
C PHE A 173 -1.70 -15.17 2.35
N GLU A 174 -1.62 -16.32 3.03
CA GLU A 174 -2.80 -17.00 3.60
C GLU A 174 -3.34 -16.26 4.83
N GLN A 175 -2.45 -15.54 5.54
CA GLN A 175 -2.76 -14.76 6.72
C GLN A 175 -2.01 -13.44 6.67
N ASP A 176 -2.52 -12.44 7.39
CA ASP A 176 -1.81 -11.19 7.55
C ASP A 176 -0.45 -11.42 8.20
N GLU A 177 0.58 -10.82 7.62
CA GLU A 177 1.96 -10.96 8.12
C GLU A 177 2.13 -10.48 9.56
N ILE A 178 1.28 -9.56 10.04
CA ILE A 178 1.35 -9.06 11.42
C ILE A 178 1.09 -10.15 12.45
N THR A 179 0.33 -11.20 12.11
CA THR A 179 0.03 -12.32 13.01
C THR A 179 1.25 -13.14 13.40
N LYS A 180 2.36 -12.99 12.67
CA LYS A 180 3.62 -13.67 13.01
C LYS A 180 4.28 -13.13 14.27
N ILE A 181 3.87 -11.96 14.73
CA ILE A 181 4.49 -11.28 15.86
C ILE A 181 3.54 -10.96 17.01
N PHE A 182 2.25 -11.32 16.86
CA PHE A 182 1.21 -11.14 17.90
C PHE A 182 0.50 -12.44 18.26
#